data_9cbd0cfe04c806b2a037d49f14b3006f
#
_entry.id   9cbd0cfe04c806b2a037d49f14b3006f
#
_cell.length_a   1.000
_cell.length_b   1.000
_cell.length_c   1.000
_cell.angle_alpha   90.00
_cell.angle_beta   90.00
_cell.angle_gamma   90.00
#
_symmetry.space_group_name_H-M   'P 1'
#
loop_
_entity.id
_entity.type
_entity.pdbx_description
1 polymer ?
#
loop_
_entity_poly.entity_id
_entity_poly.type
_entity_poly.pdbx_seq_one_letter_code
_entity_poly.pdbx_strand_id
1 'polypeptide(L)'
;MLTIHGKSISGMVTIGPLRIFRHQPMDFARTEIEKPETEVARFDSARNAAAVKMKEFYQEAISHVGLDNASIFKVYQQMMTDSEFVDAVKSIIRKQSVNAEYAIQQAEQNFTRIYEADPDDYVHGQIADLAEVARILLRTLRQKQALFSSDEPCILYADDLTPSETIQMDTTKILGFVTKEGTPTSHTAILARALGVPAIVATGTDVDASHDGKTAVIDGFSGVVYLEPTPAILSGMKEKQSQSIHLKELLQQLKGLPSETIDGHRIEVAANVSSASDLSAVLKNDAEGIGLFRSEFIYMGRETLPSEEEQFNIYKLAIETMAGKRVIIRTLDIGADKEASAFHLPKEDNPALGLRAIRISLKRPEIFKVQLRAILRASAYGKAAIMFPLITSVWEVWKAKEILTEVQMELDKKGIAYDKQMELGIMIETPAAALISDKLAKEIDFFSIGTNDLSQYTLVVDRTSRNLTDFFNPHHPAVLKLIQMTVENAHKAGIWVGMCGELGSDLSITETFLKMGVDEFSVAPYSVLPLRQQIRGINLRK
;
A
#
# COMPACT_ATOMS: atom_id res chain seq x y z
N MET A 1 -16.46 32.14 -2.04
CA MET A 1 -15.28 31.26 -2.15
C MET A 1 -14.92 30.73 -0.77
N LEU A 2 -14.84 29.43 -0.61
CA LEU A 2 -14.35 28.75 0.59
C LEU A 2 -13.06 28.00 0.22
N THR A 3 -12.03 28.13 1.05
CA THR A 3 -10.77 27.40 0.89
C THR A 3 -10.66 26.38 2.00
N ILE A 4 -10.40 25.12 1.65
CA ILE A 4 -10.33 23.99 2.56
C ILE A 4 -8.96 23.34 2.42
N HIS A 5 -8.33 23.00 3.53
CA HIS A 5 -7.02 22.35 3.58
C HIS A 5 -7.17 20.91 4.07
N GLY A 6 -6.39 20.00 3.51
CA GLY A 6 -6.36 18.61 3.93
C GLY A 6 -5.09 17.91 3.50
N LYS A 7 -5.04 16.59 3.68
CA LYS A 7 -3.91 15.77 3.27
C LYS A 7 -4.08 15.34 1.82
N SER A 8 -3.16 15.73 0.96
CA SER A 8 -3.14 15.32 -0.45
C SER A 8 -2.77 13.83 -0.59
N ILE A 9 -3.46 13.17 -1.52
CA ILE A 9 -3.20 11.77 -1.88
C ILE A 9 -2.44 11.66 -3.20
N SER A 10 -2.59 12.66 -4.09
CA SER A 10 -1.93 12.66 -5.40
C SER A 10 -1.77 14.08 -5.93
N GLY A 11 -0.60 14.38 -6.50
CA GLY A 11 -0.24 15.70 -7.04
C GLY A 11 -0.89 15.97 -8.40
N MET A 12 -2.21 16.15 -8.44
CA MET A 12 -2.95 16.49 -9.65
C MET A 12 -3.94 17.62 -9.36
N VAL A 13 -4.33 18.35 -10.41
CA VAL A 13 -5.37 19.36 -10.34
C VAL A 13 -6.60 18.86 -11.08
N THR A 14 -7.78 18.99 -10.47
CA THR A 14 -9.04 18.78 -11.16
C THR A 14 -10.03 19.89 -10.87
N ILE A 15 -10.92 20.13 -11.85
CA ILE A 15 -11.95 21.16 -11.82
C ILE A 15 -13.25 20.51 -12.26
N GLY A 16 -14.30 20.66 -11.47
CA GLY A 16 -15.61 20.11 -11.79
C GLY A 16 -16.69 20.56 -10.82
N PRO A 17 -17.94 20.17 -11.06
CA PRO A 17 -19.02 20.41 -10.10
C PRO A 17 -18.81 19.55 -8.86
N LEU A 18 -19.04 20.11 -7.68
CA LEU A 18 -19.04 19.39 -6.42
C LEU A 18 -20.33 18.60 -6.31
N ARG A 19 -20.25 17.36 -5.81
CA ARG A 19 -21.40 16.60 -5.36
C ARG A 19 -21.18 16.16 -3.93
N ILE A 20 -22.16 16.44 -3.08
CA ILE A 20 -22.08 16.15 -1.65
C ILE A 20 -22.80 14.85 -1.37
N PHE A 21 -22.02 13.87 -0.94
CA PHE A 21 -22.53 12.60 -0.45
C PHE A 21 -22.57 12.62 1.06
N ARG A 22 -23.75 12.45 1.64
CA ARG A 22 -23.93 12.35 3.09
C ARG A 22 -24.60 11.04 3.44
N HIS A 23 -24.08 10.41 4.47
CA HIS A 23 -24.77 9.29 5.08
C HIS A 23 -26.11 9.79 5.65
N GLN A 24 -27.20 9.20 5.16
CA GLN A 24 -28.48 9.46 5.83
C GLN A 24 -28.45 8.79 7.21
N PRO A 25 -28.78 9.51 8.28
CA PRO A 25 -28.94 8.90 9.59
C PRO A 25 -29.89 7.72 9.47
N MET A 26 -29.44 6.54 9.88
CA MET A 26 -30.27 5.35 9.89
C MET A 26 -30.81 5.18 11.31
N ASP A 27 -31.72 6.07 11.69
CA ASP A 27 -32.49 5.89 12.90
C ASP A 27 -33.78 5.09 12.56
N PHE A 28 -33.97 3.99 13.25
CA PHE A 28 -35.08 3.09 13.03
C PHE A 28 -36.00 3.10 14.24
N ALA A 29 -37.22 3.56 14.02
CA ALA A 29 -38.23 3.50 15.04
C ALA A 29 -38.46 2.04 15.48
N ARG A 30 -38.51 1.84 16.78
CA ARG A 30 -38.96 0.59 17.35
C ARG A 30 -40.41 0.32 16.94
N THR A 31 -40.62 -0.78 16.21
CA THR A 31 -41.94 -1.21 15.77
C THR A 31 -42.22 -2.57 16.40
N GLU A 32 -43.36 -2.69 17.08
CA GLU A 32 -43.82 -3.97 17.62
C GLU A 32 -44.34 -4.86 16.48
N ILE A 33 -43.98 -6.15 16.54
CA ILE A 33 -44.35 -7.13 15.55
C ILE A 33 -45.16 -8.27 16.21
N GLU A 34 -46.19 -8.73 15.50
CA GLU A 34 -47.05 -9.81 16.00
C GLU A 34 -46.41 -11.22 15.90
N LYS A 35 -45.53 -11.39 14.89
CA LYS A 35 -44.93 -12.71 14.57
C LYS A 35 -43.41 -12.65 14.53
N PRO A 36 -42.72 -12.80 15.67
CA PRO A 36 -41.25 -12.72 15.74
C PRO A 36 -40.52 -13.66 14.78
N GLU A 37 -41.00 -14.87 14.57
CA GLU A 37 -40.34 -15.83 13.67
C GLU A 37 -40.41 -15.43 12.20
N THR A 38 -41.44 -14.73 11.77
CA THR A 38 -41.50 -14.17 10.42
C THR A 38 -40.45 -13.09 10.23
N GLU A 39 -40.23 -12.28 11.26
CA GLU A 39 -39.22 -11.22 11.22
C GLU A 39 -37.79 -11.80 11.30
N VAL A 40 -37.58 -12.85 12.08
CA VAL A 40 -36.32 -13.61 12.08
C VAL A 40 -36.04 -14.18 10.68
N ALA A 41 -37.04 -14.74 10.01
CA ALA A 41 -36.87 -15.25 8.65
C ALA A 41 -36.55 -14.11 7.64
N ARG A 42 -37.15 -12.92 7.82
CA ARG A 42 -36.85 -11.71 7.02
C ARG A 42 -35.40 -11.24 7.25
N PHE A 43 -34.93 -11.22 8.49
CA PHE A 43 -33.54 -10.95 8.83
C PHE A 43 -32.58 -11.95 8.20
N ASP A 44 -32.84 -13.27 8.34
CA ASP A 44 -32.00 -14.33 7.75
C ASP A 44 -31.93 -14.21 6.22
N SER A 45 -33.04 -13.89 5.57
CA SER A 45 -33.08 -13.67 4.12
C SER A 45 -32.21 -12.50 3.71
N ALA A 46 -32.34 -11.36 4.40
CA ALA A 46 -31.53 -10.16 4.13
C ALA A 46 -30.04 -10.40 4.39
N ARG A 47 -29.70 -11.09 5.50
CA ARG A 47 -28.34 -11.47 5.84
C ARG A 47 -27.70 -12.35 4.76
N ASN A 48 -28.41 -13.36 4.30
CA ASN A 48 -27.91 -14.25 3.26
C ASN A 48 -27.70 -13.48 1.93
N ALA A 49 -28.62 -12.61 1.56
CA ALA A 49 -28.48 -11.76 0.38
C ALA A 49 -27.27 -10.80 0.50
N ALA A 50 -27.08 -10.19 1.66
CA ALA A 50 -25.91 -9.34 1.94
C ALA A 50 -24.59 -10.11 1.85
N ALA A 51 -24.53 -11.32 2.43
CA ALA A 51 -23.34 -12.17 2.38
C ALA A 51 -22.95 -12.58 0.94
N VAL A 52 -23.95 -12.89 0.09
CA VAL A 52 -23.72 -13.15 -1.34
C VAL A 52 -23.17 -11.90 -2.03
N LYS A 53 -23.75 -10.74 -1.76
CA LYS A 53 -23.29 -9.47 -2.34
C LYS A 53 -21.87 -9.11 -1.91
N MET A 54 -21.46 -9.40 -0.68
CA MET A 54 -20.07 -9.22 -0.23
C MET A 54 -19.11 -10.10 -1.01
N LYS A 55 -19.51 -11.32 -1.38
CA LYS A 55 -18.71 -12.20 -2.23
C LYS A 55 -18.54 -11.62 -3.65
N GLU A 56 -19.59 -11.04 -4.21
CA GLU A 56 -19.53 -10.35 -5.51
C GLU A 56 -18.60 -9.14 -5.44
N PHE A 57 -18.75 -8.29 -4.41
CA PHE A 57 -17.88 -7.14 -4.18
C PHE A 57 -16.41 -7.53 -3.97
N TYR A 58 -16.15 -8.63 -3.28
CA TYR A 58 -14.79 -9.15 -3.17
C TYR A 58 -14.17 -9.44 -4.54
N GLN A 59 -14.91 -10.09 -5.45
CA GLN A 59 -14.42 -10.39 -6.81
C GLN A 59 -14.19 -9.12 -7.64
N GLU A 60 -15.09 -8.16 -7.55
CA GLU A 60 -14.99 -6.89 -8.24
C GLU A 60 -13.85 -6.02 -7.69
N ALA A 61 -13.71 -5.96 -6.37
CA ALA A 61 -12.66 -5.21 -5.69
C ALA A 61 -11.25 -5.68 -6.06
N ILE A 62 -11.04 -6.98 -6.24
CA ILE A 62 -9.74 -7.51 -6.67
C ILE A 62 -9.22 -6.82 -7.93
N SER A 63 -10.11 -6.53 -8.88
CA SER A 63 -9.75 -5.89 -10.15
C SER A 63 -9.44 -4.39 -10.02
N HIS A 64 -9.99 -3.71 -9.00
CA HIS A 64 -9.88 -2.27 -8.82
C HIS A 64 -8.84 -1.85 -7.77
N VAL A 65 -8.79 -2.56 -6.65
CA VAL A 65 -7.97 -2.15 -5.49
C VAL A 65 -7.02 -3.23 -4.99
N GLY A 66 -6.96 -4.39 -5.68
CA GLY A 66 -6.08 -5.51 -5.34
C GLY A 66 -6.59 -6.41 -4.22
N LEU A 67 -5.96 -7.57 -4.06
CA LEU A 67 -6.38 -8.67 -3.17
C LEU A 67 -6.43 -8.23 -1.69
N ASP A 68 -5.44 -7.47 -1.24
CA ASP A 68 -5.31 -7.09 0.17
C ASP A 68 -6.45 -6.15 0.59
N ASN A 69 -6.71 -5.11 -0.22
CA ASN A 69 -7.80 -4.18 0.06
C ASN A 69 -9.19 -4.81 -0.17
N ALA A 70 -9.29 -5.80 -1.06
CA ALA A 70 -10.52 -6.56 -1.27
C ALA A 70 -10.84 -7.49 -0.08
N SER A 71 -9.85 -7.89 0.72
CA SER A 71 -10.03 -8.83 1.85
C SER A 71 -11.04 -8.35 2.88
N ILE A 72 -11.25 -7.05 3.02
CA ILE A 72 -12.24 -6.45 3.92
C ILE A 72 -13.67 -7.00 3.68
N PHE A 73 -14.03 -7.30 2.43
CA PHE A 73 -15.33 -7.87 2.11
C PHE A 73 -15.51 -9.31 2.62
N LYS A 74 -14.40 -10.06 2.76
CA LYS A 74 -14.41 -11.37 3.44
C LYS A 74 -14.63 -11.19 4.94
N VAL A 75 -13.99 -10.20 5.54
CA VAL A 75 -14.19 -9.88 6.97
C VAL A 75 -15.66 -9.51 7.20
N TYR A 76 -16.24 -8.64 6.39
CA TYR A 76 -17.66 -8.29 6.49
C TYR A 76 -18.57 -9.52 6.31
N GLN A 77 -18.26 -10.38 5.35
CA GLN A 77 -19.02 -11.64 5.17
C GLN A 77 -18.94 -12.55 6.40
N GLN A 78 -17.76 -12.67 7.02
CA GLN A 78 -17.56 -13.45 8.23
C GLN A 78 -18.35 -12.86 9.41
N MET A 79 -18.25 -11.54 9.64
CA MET A 79 -18.99 -10.85 10.69
C MET A 79 -20.51 -10.99 10.51
N MET A 80 -21.04 -10.92 9.28
CA MET A 80 -22.46 -11.15 8.99
C MET A 80 -22.93 -12.57 9.32
N THR A 81 -22.01 -13.55 9.32
CA THR A 81 -22.30 -14.95 9.58
C THR A 81 -21.87 -15.40 10.97
N ASP A 82 -21.27 -14.50 11.74
CA ASP A 82 -20.86 -14.75 13.11
C ASP A 82 -22.06 -15.09 14.00
N SER A 83 -21.96 -16.22 14.73
CA SER A 83 -23.05 -16.75 15.52
C SER A 83 -23.45 -15.83 16.68
N GLU A 84 -22.47 -15.13 17.31
CA GLU A 84 -22.75 -14.28 18.44
C GLU A 84 -23.57 -13.05 18.04
N PHE A 85 -23.18 -12.39 16.95
CA PHE A 85 -23.94 -11.27 16.40
C PHE A 85 -25.33 -11.69 15.90
N VAL A 86 -25.40 -12.77 15.13
CA VAL A 86 -26.66 -13.29 14.58
C VAL A 86 -27.63 -13.69 15.67
N ASP A 87 -27.16 -14.42 16.69
CA ASP A 87 -28.00 -14.86 17.79
C ASP A 87 -28.44 -13.71 18.71
N ALA A 88 -27.59 -12.68 18.86
CA ALA A 88 -27.98 -11.46 19.56
C ALA A 88 -29.15 -10.76 18.85
N VAL A 89 -29.05 -10.52 17.53
CA VAL A 89 -30.14 -9.91 16.74
C VAL A 89 -31.44 -10.73 16.87
N LYS A 90 -31.37 -12.05 16.65
CA LYS A 90 -32.53 -12.95 16.76
C LYS A 90 -33.13 -12.97 18.17
N SER A 91 -32.28 -12.93 19.19
CA SER A 91 -32.72 -12.86 20.59
C SER A 91 -33.49 -11.56 20.87
N ILE A 92 -33.01 -10.43 20.36
CA ILE A 92 -33.69 -9.12 20.50
C ILE A 92 -35.06 -9.16 19.80
N ILE A 93 -35.12 -9.64 18.55
CA ILE A 93 -36.39 -9.79 17.83
C ILE A 93 -37.39 -10.61 18.62
N ARG A 94 -36.99 -11.80 19.11
CA ARG A 94 -37.88 -12.72 19.83
C ARG A 94 -38.31 -12.21 21.20
N LYS A 95 -37.35 -11.69 22.01
CA LYS A 95 -37.64 -11.26 23.37
C LYS A 95 -38.41 -9.96 23.47
N GLN A 96 -38.17 -9.06 22.55
CA GLN A 96 -38.77 -7.73 22.57
C GLN A 96 -39.92 -7.56 21.57
N SER A 97 -40.17 -8.56 20.69
CA SER A 97 -41.15 -8.52 19.62
C SER A 97 -41.02 -7.26 18.76
N VAL A 98 -39.81 -6.99 18.26
CA VAL A 98 -39.45 -5.77 17.51
C VAL A 98 -38.96 -6.10 16.09
N ASN A 99 -39.05 -5.12 15.21
CA ASN A 99 -38.57 -5.22 13.83
C ASN A 99 -37.04 -5.47 13.75
N ALA A 100 -36.60 -6.10 12.68
CA ALA A 100 -35.21 -6.50 12.47
C ALA A 100 -34.26 -5.31 12.41
N GLU A 101 -34.69 -4.19 11.85
CA GLU A 101 -33.89 -2.97 11.78
C GLU A 101 -33.52 -2.45 13.18
N TYR A 102 -34.48 -2.34 14.07
CA TYR A 102 -34.23 -1.95 15.45
C TYR A 102 -33.34 -2.97 16.18
N ALA A 103 -33.57 -4.26 15.95
CA ALA A 103 -32.78 -5.32 16.57
C ALA A 103 -31.30 -5.28 16.13
N ILE A 104 -31.01 -5.03 14.84
CA ILE A 104 -29.65 -4.87 14.33
C ILE A 104 -28.97 -3.68 14.99
N GLN A 105 -29.64 -2.54 15.05
CA GLN A 105 -29.09 -1.33 15.67
C GLN A 105 -28.79 -1.53 17.16
N GLN A 106 -29.67 -2.20 17.88
CA GLN A 106 -29.44 -2.52 19.29
C GLN A 106 -28.28 -3.51 19.49
N ALA A 107 -28.18 -4.53 18.64
CA ALA A 107 -27.07 -5.46 18.67
C ALA A 107 -25.74 -4.75 18.40
N GLU A 108 -25.67 -3.94 17.37
CA GLU A 108 -24.49 -3.13 17.02
C GLU A 108 -24.08 -2.24 18.21
N GLN A 109 -25.00 -1.49 18.81
CA GLN A 109 -24.72 -0.66 19.98
C GLN A 109 -24.21 -1.46 21.19
N ASN A 110 -24.75 -2.66 21.40
CA ASN A 110 -24.32 -3.51 22.50
C ASN A 110 -22.90 -4.03 22.30
N PHE A 111 -22.55 -4.49 21.10
CA PHE A 111 -21.19 -4.94 20.76
C PHE A 111 -20.21 -3.77 20.77
N THR A 112 -20.59 -2.60 20.26
CA THR A 112 -19.75 -1.38 20.32
C THR A 112 -19.36 -1.07 21.76
N ARG A 113 -20.32 -1.09 22.71
CA ARG A 113 -20.01 -0.86 24.13
C ARG A 113 -19.06 -1.91 24.72
N ILE A 114 -19.17 -3.16 24.28
CA ILE A 114 -18.27 -4.23 24.71
C ILE A 114 -16.86 -3.98 24.16
N TYR A 115 -16.74 -3.62 22.90
CA TYR A 115 -15.47 -3.34 22.25
C TYR A 115 -14.80 -2.05 22.77
N GLU A 116 -15.57 -1.01 23.10
CA GLU A 116 -15.05 0.20 23.75
C GLU A 116 -14.51 -0.05 25.15
N ALA A 117 -15.03 -1.05 25.84
CA ALA A 117 -14.58 -1.42 27.19
C ALA A 117 -13.35 -2.36 27.18
N ASP A 118 -12.97 -2.90 26.03
CA ASP A 118 -11.81 -3.77 25.90
C ASP A 118 -10.52 -2.92 25.85
N PRO A 119 -9.46 -3.28 26.57
CA PRO A 119 -8.19 -2.54 26.54
C PRO A 119 -7.36 -2.79 25.26
N ASP A 120 -7.78 -3.67 24.35
CA ASP A 120 -7.06 -4.01 23.12
C ASP A 120 -7.45 -3.08 21.98
N ASP A 121 -6.48 -2.32 21.45
CA ASP A 121 -6.65 -1.42 20.31
C ASP A 121 -7.14 -2.14 19.04
N TYR A 122 -6.82 -3.42 18.89
CA TYR A 122 -7.33 -4.25 17.79
C TYR A 122 -8.85 -4.43 17.84
N VAL A 123 -9.40 -4.62 19.05
CA VAL A 123 -10.85 -4.74 19.26
C VAL A 123 -11.55 -3.42 18.95
N HIS A 124 -10.93 -2.29 19.31
CA HIS A 124 -11.44 -0.96 18.95
C HIS A 124 -11.51 -0.75 17.43
N GLY A 125 -10.55 -1.31 16.67
CA GLY A 125 -10.58 -1.27 15.21
C GLY A 125 -11.80 -1.95 14.59
N GLN A 126 -12.38 -2.96 15.26
CA GLN A 126 -13.55 -3.70 14.78
C GLN A 126 -14.87 -2.92 14.91
N ILE A 127 -14.91 -1.83 15.68
CA ILE A 127 -16.14 -1.01 15.87
C ILE A 127 -16.60 -0.43 14.53
N ALA A 128 -15.67 0.10 13.73
CA ALA A 128 -15.99 0.66 12.42
C ALA A 128 -16.51 -0.41 11.43
N ASP A 129 -15.91 -1.59 11.47
CA ASP A 129 -16.31 -2.72 10.64
C ASP A 129 -17.69 -3.24 11.02
N LEU A 130 -17.98 -3.33 12.32
CA LEU A 130 -19.29 -3.74 12.83
C LEU A 130 -20.38 -2.75 12.42
N ALA A 131 -20.12 -1.44 12.54
CA ALA A 131 -21.04 -0.40 12.09
C ALA A 131 -21.33 -0.49 10.60
N GLU A 132 -20.31 -0.81 9.77
CA GLU A 132 -20.50 -1.00 8.34
C GLU A 132 -21.31 -2.27 8.02
N VAL A 133 -21.05 -3.38 8.70
CA VAL A 133 -21.84 -4.61 8.58
C VAL A 133 -23.31 -4.37 8.94
N ALA A 134 -23.58 -3.68 10.05
CA ALA A 134 -24.94 -3.30 10.45
C ALA A 134 -25.61 -2.43 9.37
N ARG A 135 -24.89 -1.46 8.81
CA ARG A 135 -25.37 -0.58 7.74
C ARG A 135 -25.73 -1.34 6.46
N ILE A 136 -24.90 -2.29 6.05
CA ILE A 136 -25.16 -3.16 4.89
C ILE A 136 -26.43 -4.01 5.10
N LEU A 137 -26.58 -4.60 6.27
CA LEU A 137 -27.78 -5.40 6.62
C LEU A 137 -29.05 -4.55 6.61
N LEU A 138 -29.01 -3.36 7.21
CA LEU A 138 -30.12 -2.41 7.25
C LEU A 138 -30.54 -1.95 5.85
N ARG A 139 -29.58 -1.67 4.97
CA ARG A 139 -29.85 -1.32 3.56
C ARG A 139 -30.48 -2.48 2.80
N THR A 140 -29.98 -3.70 3.02
CA THR A 140 -30.51 -4.90 2.36
C THR A 140 -31.95 -5.17 2.78
N LEU A 141 -32.28 -4.98 4.05
CA LEU A 141 -33.67 -5.09 4.55
C LEU A 141 -34.62 -4.09 3.88
N ARG A 142 -34.15 -2.90 3.53
CA ARG A 142 -34.95 -1.85 2.88
C ARG A 142 -35.02 -1.93 1.35
N GLN A 143 -34.28 -2.84 0.73
CA GLN A 143 -34.18 -2.99 -0.75
C GLN A 143 -33.80 -1.68 -1.47
N LYS A 144 -33.12 -0.73 -0.81
CA LYS A 144 -32.65 0.50 -1.44
C LYS A 144 -31.41 0.20 -2.27
N GLN A 145 -31.55 0.35 -3.60
CA GLN A 145 -30.46 0.32 -4.57
C GLN A 145 -29.93 1.75 -4.83
N ALA A 146 -28.66 1.81 -5.26
CA ALA A 146 -27.89 3.00 -5.66
C ALA A 146 -27.52 3.97 -4.53
N LEU A 147 -26.23 3.98 -4.20
CA LEU A 147 -25.65 4.83 -3.19
C LEU A 147 -25.35 6.22 -3.70
N PHE A 148 -24.82 6.33 -4.90
CA PHE A 148 -24.50 7.58 -5.56
C PHE A 148 -24.48 7.37 -7.08
N SER A 149 -25.23 8.20 -7.80
CA SER A 149 -25.12 8.33 -9.25
C SER A 149 -25.11 9.81 -9.61
N SER A 150 -24.20 10.20 -10.47
CA SER A 150 -24.18 11.53 -11.07
C SER A 150 -24.35 11.38 -12.59
N ASP A 151 -25.14 12.23 -13.21
CA ASP A 151 -25.28 12.24 -14.66
C ASP A 151 -24.05 12.82 -15.35
N GLU A 152 -23.30 13.69 -14.66
CA GLU A 152 -22.11 14.37 -15.16
C GLU A 152 -20.88 14.06 -14.30
N PRO A 153 -19.66 14.13 -14.90
CA PRO A 153 -18.41 14.01 -14.14
C PRO A 153 -18.31 15.05 -13.02
N CYS A 154 -17.97 14.62 -11.80
CA CYS A 154 -18.00 15.48 -10.62
C CYS A 154 -16.88 15.21 -9.63
N ILE A 155 -16.62 16.18 -8.76
CA ILE A 155 -15.81 16.03 -7.56
C ILE A 155 -16.74 15.59 -6.44
N LEU A 156 -16.42 14.46 -5.78
CA LEU A 156 -17.23 13.92 -4.70
C LEU A 156 -16.70 14.40 -3.35
N TYR A 157 -17.56 15.08 -2.58
CA TYR A 157 -17.31 15.37 -1.17
C TYR A 157 -18.13 14.39 -0.31
N ALA A 158 -17.48 13.85 0.72
CA ALA A 158 -18.12 13.00 1.73
C ALA A 158 -17.52 13.25 3.12
N ASP A 159 -18.23 12.83 4.17
CA ASP A 159 -17.63 12.82 5.51
C ASP A 159 -16.51 11.76 5.57
N ASP A 160 -16.78 10.54 5.12
CA ASP A 160 -15.86 9.47 4.75
C ASP A 160 -16.56 8.56 3.74
N LEU A 161 -15.84 7.62 3.12
CA LEU A 161 -16.38 6.63 2.20
C LEU A 161 -15.98 5.23 2.64
N THR A 162 -16.97 4.37 2.77
CA THR A 162 -16.76 2.97 3.12
C THR A 162 -16.36 2.13 1.90
N PRO A 163 -15.72 0.97 2.08
CA PRO A 163 -15.38 0.06 0.99
C PRO A 163 -16.58 -0.33 0.14
N SER A 164 -17.72 -0.61 0.77
CA SER A 164 -18.94 -1.01 0.07
C SER A 164 -19.56 0.12 -0.76
N GLU A 165 -19.35 1.36 -0.35
CA GLU A 165 -19.81 2.54 -1.10
C GLU A 165 -18.93 2.80 -2.31
N THR A 166 -17.61 2.73 -2.12
CA THR A 166 -16.65 3.02 -3.19
C THR A 166 -16.78 2.07 -4.38
N ILE A 167 -17.10 0.80 -4.14
CA ILE A 167 -17.29 -0.20 -5.22
C ILE A 167 -18.63 0.00 -5.97
N GLN A 168 -19.65 0.47 -5.28
CA GLN A 168 -20.96 0.69 -5.90
C GLN A 168 -21.08 2.02 -6.67
N MET A 169 -20.05 2.86 -6.64
CA MET A 169 -20.03 4.14 -7.36
C MET A 169 -19.63 3.95 -8.83
N ASP A 170 -20.26 4.70 -9.72
CA ASP A 170 -19.76 4.83 -11.09
C ASP A 170 -18.48 5.69 -11.09
N THR A 171 -17.35 5.01 -10.93
CA THR A 171 -16.03 5.64 -10.82
C THR A 171 -15.59 6.34 -12.11
N THR A 172 -16.23 6.05 -13.26
CA THR A 172 -15.92 6.69 -14.53
C THR A 172 -16.30 8.17 -14.55
N LYS A 173 -17.20 8.57 -13.66
CA LYS A 173 -17.70 9.95 -13.50
C LYS A 173 -17.08 10.69 -12.33
N ILE A 174 -16.18 10.07 -11.58
CA ILE A 174 -15.50 10.72 -10.45
C ILE A 174 -14.22 11.41 -10.94
N LEU A 175 -14.20 12.73 -10.85
CA LEU A 175 -13.04 13.57 -11.18
C LEU A 175 -12.05 13.69 -10.02
N GLY A 176 -12.48 13.47 -8.79
CA GLY A 176 -11.68 13.53 -7.58
C GLY A 176 -12.51 13.38 -6.32
N PHE A 177 -11.82 13.13 -5.20
CA PHE A 177 -12.45 12.95 -3.89
C PHE A 177 -12.00 14.03 -2.90
N VAL A 178 -12.92 14.43 -2.05
CA VAL A 178 -12.66 15.29 -0.88
C VAL A 178 -13.36 14.66 0.30
N THR A 179 -12.64 14.30 1.37
CA THR A 179 -13.26 13.78 2.58
C THR A 179 -12.95 14.63 3.80
N LYS A 180 -13.96 14.79 4.68
CA LYS A 180 -13.82 15.48 5.95
C LYS A 180 -12.90 14.73 6.89
N GLU A 181 -13.08 13.42 6.96
CA GLU A 181 -12.31 12.47 7.75
C GLU A 181 -11.39 11.64 6.87
N GLY A 182 -10.76 10.61 7.45
CA GLY A 182 -9.90 9.68 6.74
C GLY A 182 -8.42 9.96 6.90
N THR A 183 -7.62 9.04 6.36
CA THR A 183 -6.16 9.07 6.39
C THR A 183 -5.61 8.83 4.98
N PRO A 184 -4.31 9.05 4.74
CA PRO A 184 -3.68 8.67 3.48
C PRO A 184 -3.75 7.17 3.15
N THR A 185 -4.10 6.34 4.13
CA THR A 185 -4.31 4.89 4.00
C THR A 185 -5.78 4.49 4.01
N SER A 186 -6.72 5.43 4.09
CA SER A 186 -8.16 5.15 4.04
C SER A 186 -8.59 4.55 2.69
N HIS A 187 -9.73 3.88 2.67
CA HIS A 187 -10.27 3.27 1.44
C HIS A 187 -10.48 4.29 0.32
N THR A 188 -10.93 5.50 0.64
CA THR A 188 -11.04 6.60 -0.33
C THR A 188 -9.69 6.96 -0.95
N ALA A 189 -8.64 7.02 -0.14
CA ALA A 189 -7.29 7.33 -0.62
C ALA A 189 -6.74 6.21 -1.52
N ILE A 190 -6.99 4.96 -1.17
CA ILE A 190 -6.60 3.79 -1.96
C ILE A 190 -7.33 3.79 -3.30
N LEU A 191 -8.64 4.01 -3.29
CA LEU A 191 -9.45 4.09 -4.50
C LEU A 191 -8.99 5.23 -5.42
N ALA A 192 -8.76 6.42 -4.87
CA ALA A 192 -8.28 7.56 -5.65
C ALA A 192 -6.96 7.28 -6.36
N ARG A 193 -6.02 6.60 -5.68
CA ARG A 193 -4.75 6.15 -6.30
C ARG A 193 -5.00 5.14 -7.41
N ALA A 194 -5.87 4.15 -7.19
CA ALA A 194 -6.20 3.13 -8.19
C ALA A 194 -6.84 3.73 -9.45
N LEU A 195 -7.72 4.71 -9.28
CA LEU A 195 -8.37 5.43 -10.37
C LEU A 195 -7.46 6.48 -11.03
N GLY A 196 -6.37 6.87 -10.38
CA GLY A 196 -5.47 7.92 -10.85
C GLY A 196 -6.13 9.29 -10.86
N VAL A 197 -7.02 9.57 -9.88
CA VAL A 197 -7.68 10.86 -9.68
C VAL A 197 -7.16 11.55 -8.42
N PRO A 198 -7.22 12.90 -8.33
CA PRO A 198 -6.79 13.61 -7.13
C PRO A 198 -7.77 13.38 -5.98
N ALA A 199 -7.21 13.25 -4.77
CA ALA A 199 -8.01 13.24 -3.55
C ALA A 199 -7.33 14.04 -2.44
N ILE A 200 -8.17 14.69 -1.64
CA ILE A 200 -7.77 15.38 -0.41
C ILE A 200 -8.62 14.83 0.72
N VAL A 201 -7.97 14.27 1.73
CA VAL A 201 -8.60 13.64 2.89
C VAL A 201 -8.29 14.40 4.18
N ALA A 202 -9.01 14.08 5.25
CA ALA A 202 -8.83 14.70 6.57
C ALA A 202 -8.93 16.23 6.51
N THR A 203 -9.90 16.76 5.80
CA THR A 203 -10.09 18.22 5.70
C THR A 203 -10.64 18.82 7.00
N GLY A 204 -11.27 18.03 7.86
CA GLY A 204 -11.91 18.48 9.11
C GLY A 204 -13.04 19.49 8.90
N THR A 205 -13.32 19.86 7.66
CA THR A 205 -14.30 20.91 7.33
C THR A 205 -15.60 20.30 6.88
N ASP A 206 -16.70 20.76 7.45
CA ASP A 206 -18.03 20.42 7.02
C ASP A 206 -18.46 21.35 5.86
N VAL A 207 -18.83 20.78 4.73
CA VAL A 207 -19.25 21.53 3.55
C VAL A 207 -20.77 21.63 3.53
N ASP A 208 -21.29 22.87 3.53
CA ASP A 208 -22.72 23.12 3.50
C ASP A 208 -23.36 22.65 2.18
N ALA A 209 -24.58 22.13 2.27
CA ALA A 209 -25.34 21.62 1.13
C ALA A 209 -25.57 22.67 0.01
N SER A 210 -25.46 23.96 0.31
CA SER A 210 -25.58 25.04 -0.70
C SER A 210 -24.43 25.02 -1.74
N HIS A 211 -23.34 24.32 -1.45
CA HIS A 211 -22.22 24.12 -2.39
C HIS A 211 -22.45 22.95 -3.36
N ASP A 212 -23.50 22.14 -3.18
CA ASP A 212 -23.80 21.04 -4.10
C ASP A 212 -24.09 21.57 -5.51
N GLY A 213 -23.48 20.95 -6.51
CA GLY A 213 -23.53 21.39 -7.91
C GLY A 213 -22.66 22.61 -8.24
N LYS A 214 -22.00 23.26 -7.26
CA LYS A 214 -21.12 24.41 -7.51
C LYS A 214 -19.76 23.96 -8.00
N THR A 215 -19.08 24.87 -8.72
CA THR A 215 -17.71 24.61 -9.18
C THR A 215 -16.75 24.46 -8.02
N ALA A 216 -15.98 23.36 -8.02
CA ALA A 216 -14.90 23.10 -7.09
C ALA A 216 -13.58 22.85 -7.85
N VAL A 217 -12.48 23.11 -7.18
CA VAL A 217 -11.12 22.80 -7.65
C VAL A 217 -10.41 22.02 -6.58
N ILE A 218 -9.82 20.89 -6.93
CA ILE A 218 -8.85 20.18 -6.10
C ILE A 218 -7.45 20.52 -6.61
N ASP A 219 -6.61 21.12 -5.78
CA ASP A 219 -5.17 21.23 -5.99
C ASP A 219 -4.45 20.18 -5.14
N GLY A 220 -4.24 19.00 -5.71
CA GLY A 220 -3.54 17.91 -5.06
C GLY A 220 -2.05 18.17 -4.83
N PHE A 221 -1.45 19.19 -5.44
CA PHE A 221 -0.04 19.56 -5.15
C PHE A 221 0.11 20.29 -3.82
N SER A 222 -0.87 21.14 -3.49
CA SER A 222 -0.85 21.94 -2.25
C SER A 222 -1.75 21.38 -1.14
N GLY A 223 -2.58 20.36 -1.42
CA GLY A 223 -3.55 19.83 -0.47
C GLY A 223 -4.71 20.80 -0.21
N VAL A 224 -5.10 21.58 -1.22
CA VAL A 224 -6.13 22.62 -1.09
C VAL A 224 -7.33 22.35 -1.99
N VAL A 225 -8.52 22.56 -1.45
CA VAL A 225 -9.77 22.57 -2.20
C VAL A 225 -10.34 23.97 -2.21
N TYR A 226 -10.72 24.47 -3.38
CA TYR A 226 -11.41 25.74 -3.55
C TYR A 226 -12.85 25.47 -3.95
N LEU A 227 -13.81 25.91 -3.15
CA LEU A 227 -15.23 25.91 -3.48
C LEU A 227 -15.65 27.30 -3.97
N GLU A 228 -16.34 27.34 -5.11
CA GLU A 228 -16.70 28.59 -5.81
C GLU A 228 -15.49 29.51 -5.99
N PRO A 229 -14.42 29.03 -6.70
CA PRO A 229 -13.18 29.78 -6.88
C PRO A 229 -13.45 31.10 -7.61
N THR A 230 -12.66 32.12 -7.28
CA THR A 230 -12.68 33.36 -8.06
C THR A 230 -12.19 33.12 -9.49
N PRO A 231 -12.55 33.98 -10.46
CA PRO A 231 -12.07 33.82 -11.83
C PRO A 231 -10.54 33.77 -11.96
N ALA A 232 -9.82 34.49 -11.11
CA ALA A 232 -8.35 34.48 -11.07
C ALA A 232 -7.81 33.12 -10.62
N ILE A 233 -8.33 32.55 -9.54
CA ILE A 233 -7.93 31.22 -9.06
C ILE A 233 -8.30 30.16 -10.11
N LEU A 234 -9.51 30.22 -10.67
CA LEU A 234 -9.95 29.27 -11.68
C LEU A 234 -9.06 29.29 -12.92
N SER A 235 -8.64 30.49 -13.38
CA SER A 235 -7.72 30.63 -14.51
C SER A 235 -6.35 30.04 -14.20
N GLY A 236 -5.77 30.36 -13.04
CA GLY A 236 -4.47 29.80 -12.64
C GLY A 236 -4.51 28.29 -12.46
N MET A 237 -5.61 27.74 -11.94
CA MET A 237 -5.77 26.28 -11.77
C MET A 237 -6.01 25.57 -13.09
N LYS A 238 -6.70 26.18 -14.06
CA LYS A 238 -6.81 25.64 -15.44
C LYS A 238 -5.45 25.58 -16.12
N GLU A 239 -4.64 26.60 -15.96
CA GLU A 239 -3.27 26.61 -16.49
C GLU A 239 -2.43 25.51 -15.85
N LYS A 240 -2.45 25.39 -14.51
CA LYS A 240 -1.75 24.34 -13.77
C LYS A 240 -2.24 22.93 -14.17
N GLN A 241 -3.53 22.74 -14.38
CA GLN A 241 -4.11 21.50 -14.87
C GLN A 241 -3.60 21.18 -16.29
N SER A 242 -3.64 22.15 -17.20
CA SER A 242 -3.14 21.97 -18.57
C SER A 242 -1.66 21.62 -18.59
N GLN A 243 -0.83 22.30 -17.79
CA GLN A 243 0.59 21.99 -17.64
C GLN A 243 0.80 20.57 -17.11
N SER A 244 0.00 20.14 -16.13
CA SER A 244 0.07 18.78 -15.55
C SER A 244 -0.33 17.71 -16.58
N ILE A 245 -1.37 17.94 -17.39
CA ILE A 245 -1.78 17.03 -18.47
C ILE A 245 -0.68 16.95 -19.54
N HIS A 246 -0.17 18.10 -19.96
CA HIS A 246 0.91 18.15 -20.95
C HIS A 246 2.18 17.45 -20.46
N LEU A 247 2.55 17.65 -19.19
CA LEU A 247 3.67 16.92 -18.57
C LEU A 247 3.42 15.42 -18.60
N LYS A 248 2.20 14.97 -18.25
CA LYS A 248 1.83 13.55 -18.31
C LYS A 248 1.95 12.98 -19.73
N GLU A 249 1.54 13.73 -20.74
CA GLU A 249 1.69 13.33 -22.17
C GLU A 249 3.17 13.25 -22.57
N LEU A 250 3.97 14.24 -22.19
CA LEU A 250 5.43 14.21 -22.44
C LEU A 250 6.09 13.01 -21.75
N LEU A 251 5.71 12.70 -20.51
CA LEU A 251 6.21 11.52 -19.80
C LEU A 251 5.84 10.22 -20.52
N GLN A 252 4.65 10.12 -21.12
CA GLN A 252 4.27 8.92 -21.88
C GLN A 252 5.13 8.71 -23.12
N GLN A 253 5.69 9.78 -23.71
CA GLN A 253 6.62 9.68 -24.85
C GLN A 253 7.99 9.10 -24.46
N LEU A 254 8.31 9.06 -23.16
CA LEU A 254 9.56 8.46 -22.67
C LEU A 254 9.50 6.92 -22.58
N LYS A 255 8.34 6.32 -22.77
CA LYS A 255 8.22 4.85 -22.77
C LYS A 255 9.03 4.25 -23.91
N GLY A 256 9.71 3.14 -23.59
CA GLY A 256 10.61 2.47 -24.52
C GLY A 256 11.96 3.17 -24.72
N LEU A 257 12.16 4.36 -24.13
CA LEU A 257 13.45 5.02 -24.18
C LEU A 257 14.31 4.60 -22.98
N PRO A 258 15.63 4.42 -23.17
CA PRO A 258 16.54 4.10 -22.07
C PRO A 258 16.65 5.25 -21.06
N SER A 259 16.85 4.90 -19.79
CA SER A 259 17.20 5.85 -18.75
C SER A 259 18.70 6.16 -18.84
N GLU A 260 19.05 7.20 -19.58
CA GLU A 260 20.43 7.55 -19.94
C GLU A 260 20.65 9.05 -19.84
N THR A 261 21.78 9.48 -19.26
CA THR A 261 22.16 10.88 -19.17
C THR A 261 22.55 11.46 -20.53
N ILE A 262 22.65 12.79 -20.66
CA ILE A 262 23.05 13.47 -21.90
C ILE A 262 24.41 13.00 -22.40
N ASP A 263 25.32 12.66 -21.48
CA ASP A 263 26.68 12.20 -21.79
C ASP A 263 26.81 10.68 -21.93
N GLY A 264 25.68 9.96 -22.01
CA GLY A 264 25.61 8.53 -22.35
C GLY A 264 25.80 7.57 -21.18
N HIS A 265 25.67 8.04 -19.91
CA HIS A 265 25.70 7.14 -18.77
C HIS A 265 24.32 6.50 -18.54
N ARG A 266 24.26 5.19 -18.64
CA ARG A 266 23.01 4.42 -18.51
C ARG A 266 22.75 4.02 -17.07
N ILE A 267 21.52 4.22 -16.64
CA ILE A 267 21.02 3.93 -15.30
C ILE A 267 19.79 3.01 -15.42
N GLU A 268 19.64 2.05 -14.54
CA GLU A 268 18.42 1.24 -14.49
C GLU A 268 17.37 1.94 -13.61
N VAL A 269 16.16 2.17 -14.14
CA VAL A 269 15.04 2.72 -13.37
C VAL A 269 13.98 1.64 -13.21
N ALA A 270 14.01 0.99 -12.05
CA ALA A 270 13.15 -0.10 -11.65
C ALA A 270 11.98 0.38 -10.77
N ALA A 271 11.04 -0.50 -10.48
CA ALA A 271 9.90 -0.22 -9.64
C ALA A 271 9.95 -0.96 -8.29
N ASN A 272 9.42 -0.32 -7.24
CA ASN A 272 9.08 -0.94 -5.97
C ASN A 272 7.68 -1.56 -6.08
N VAL A 273 7.52 -2.81 -5.65
CA VAL A 273 6.29 -3.59 -5.71
C VAL A 273 6.00 -4.17 -4.34
N SER A 274 4.75 -4.08 -3.90
CA SER A 274 4.27 -4.65 -2.64
C SER A 274 3.31 -5.83 -2.87
N SER A 275 2.63 -5.85 -4.02
CA SER A 275 1.64 -6.88 -4.34
C SER A 275 1.57 -7.16 -5.85
N ALA A 276 0.91 -8.25 -6.23
CA ALA A 276 0.65 -8.57 -7.64
C ALA A 276 -0.20 -7.51 -8.35
N SER A 277 -1.03 -6.74 -7.63
CA SER A 277 -1.82 -5.64 -8.19
C SER A 277 -0.96 -4.49 -8.72
N ASP A 278 0.24 -4.30 -8.16
CA ASP A 278 1.16 -3.24 -8.60
C ASP A 278 1.78 -3.51 -9.99
N LEU A 279 1.81 -4.78 -10.42
CA LEU A 279 2.43 -5.18 -11.68
C LEU A 279 1.86 -4.44 -12.90
N SER A 280 0.56 -4.19 -12.91
CA SER A 280 -0.07 -3.39 -13.97
C SER A 280 0.49 -1.97 -14.02
N ALA A 281 0.68 -1.34 -12.87
CA ALA A 281 1.26 -0.01 -12.78
C ALA A 281 2.75 0.00 -13.19
N VAL A 282 3.51 -1.05 -12.86
CA VAL A 282 4.90 -1.23 -13.28
C VAL A 282 5.01 -1.24 -14.81
N LEU A 283 4.19 -2.06 -15.48
CA LEU A 283 4.15 -2.12 -16.94
C LEU A 283 3.67 -0.81 -17.57
N LYS A 284 2.62 -0.22 -17.00
CA LYS A 284 2.03 1.05 -17.48
C LYS A 284 3.02 2.21 -17.43
N ASN A 285 3.94 2.21 -16.48
CA ASN A 285 4.97 3.23 -16.33
C ASN A 285 6.32 2.82 -16.91
N ASP A 286 6.39 1.68 -17.63
CA ASP A 286 7.57 1.22 -18.36
C ASP A 286 8.82 1.10 -17.48
N ALA A 287 8.69 0.51 -16.29
CA ALA A 287 9.84 0.22 -15.43
C ALA A 287 10.80 -0.78 -16.11
N GLU A 288 12.11 -0.58 -15.92
CA GLU A 288 13.16 -1.41 -16.51
C GLU A 288 13.39 -2.72 -15.74
N GLY A 289 12.77 -2.84 -14.54
CA GLY A 289 12.80 -4.01 -13.67
C GLY A 289 11.89 -3.82 -12.45
N ILE A 290 11.93 -4.79 -11.55
CA ILE A 290 11.46 -4.66 -10.16
C ILE A 290 12.70 -4.68 -9.29
N GLY A 291 13.12 -3.53 -8.77
CA GLY A 291 14.31 -3.41 -7.93
C GLY A 291 14.03 -3.72 -6.46
N LEU A 292 12.75 -3.75 -6.08
CA LEU A 292 12.31 -4.17 -4.76
C LEU A 292 10.92 -4.79 -4.82
N PHE A 293 10.83 -6.11 -4.70
CA PHE A 293 9.60 -6.80 -4.37
C PHE A 293 9.55 -7.00 -2.84
N ARG A 294 8.59 -6.35 -2.18
CA ARG A 294 8.40 -6.39 -0.72
C ARG A 294 7.61 -7.63 -0.33
N SER A 295 8.30 -8.70 0.03
CA SER A 295 7.65 -9.99 0.32
C SER A 295 6.88 -10.03 1.64
N GLU A 296 7.07 -9.08 2.54
CA GLU A 296 6.38 -9.02 3.83
C GLU A 296 4.86 -8.92 3.68
N PHE A 297 4.35 -8.29 2.63
CA PHE A 297 2.92 -8.20 2.36
C PHE A 297 2.24 -9.56 2.12
N ILE A 298 3.01 -10.60 1.76
CA ILE A 298 2.48 -11.96 1.62
C ILE A 298 2.15 -12.57 2.99
N TYR A 299 2.75 -12.07 4.06
CA TYR A 299 2.63 -12.58 5.42
C TYR A 299 1.70 -11.74 6.30
N MET A 300 1.49 -10.47 5.97
CA MET A 300 0.66 -9.56 6.76
C MET A 300 -0.83 -9.90 6.64
N GLY A 301 -1.61 -9.59 7.70
CA GLY A 301 -3.05 -9.78 7.72
C GLY A 301 -3.50 -11.25 7.70
N ARG A 302 -2.64 -12.20 8.12
CA ARG A 302 -2.92 -13.64 8.14
C ARG A 302 -2.70 -14.22 9.53
N GLU A 303 -3.51 -15.22 9.87
CA GLU A 303 -3.35 -16.01 11.10
C GLU A 303 -2.35 -17.16 10.93
N THR A 304 -2.08 -17.59 9.69
CA THR A 304 -1.16 -18.69 9.35
C THR A 304 -0.12 -18.23 8.35
N LEU A 305 1.08 -18.81 8.46
CA LEU A 305 2.18 -18.54 7.52
C LEU A 305 1.80 -18.99 6.10
N PRO A 306 2.16 -18.21 5.05
CA PRO A 306 1.92 -18.60 3.68
C PRO A 306 2.71 -19.87 3.31
N SER A 307 2.07 -20.77 2.59
CA SER A 307 2.71 -21.98 2.08
C SER A 307 3.77 -21.66 1.03
N GLU A 308 4.66 -22.62 0.75
CA GLU A 308 5.65 -22.51 -0.33
C GLU A 308 4.97 -22.29 -1.69
N GLU A 309 3.85 -22.95 -1.95
CA GLU A 309 3.16 -22.86 -3.23
C GLU A 309 2.48 -21.50 -3.44
N GLU A 310 1.90 -20.92 -2.38
CA GLU A 310 1.35 -19.55 -2.45
C GLU A 310 2.44 -18.54 -2.76
N GLN A 311 3.57 -18.61 -2.07
CA GLN A 311 4.70 -17.72 -2.30
C GLN A 311 5.28 -17.90 -3.71
N PHE A 312 5.48 -19.15 -4.13
CA PHE A 312 5.97 -19.49 -5.46
C PHE A 312 5.10 -18.89 -6.56
N ASN A 313 3.78 -19.03 -6.48
CA ASN A 313 2.87 -18.50 -7.48
C ASN A 313 2.93 -16.97 -7.59
N ILE A 314 3.08 -16.27 -6.47
CA ILE A 314 3.20 -14.81 -6.44
C ILE A 314 4.53 -14.36 -7.08
N TYR A 315 5.65 -14.96 -6.69
CA TYR A 315 6.96 -14.61 -7.23
C TYR A 315 7.06 -14.97 -8.72
N LYS A 316 6.55 -16.14 -9.12
CA LYS A 316 6.49 -16.56 -10.53
C LYS A 316 5.69 -15.56 -11.36
N LEU A 317 4.51 -15.14 -10.89
CA LEU A 317 3.69 -14.16 -11.60
C LEU A 317 4.45 -12.85 -11.83
N ALA A 318 5.15 -12.35 -10.80
CA ALA A 318 5.95 -11.13 -10.94
C ALA A 318 7.08 -11.30 -11.97
N ILE A 319 7.80 -12.42 -11.92
CA ILE A 319 8.93 -12.71 -12.82
C ILE A 319 8.45 -12.87 -14.27
N GLU A 320 7.38 -13.63 -14.50
CA GLU A 320 6.81 -13.83 -15.84
C GLU A 320 6.27 -12.51 -16.42
N THR A 321 5.59 -11.70 -15.60
CA THR A 321 5.06 -10.40 -16.00
C THR A 321 6.16 -9.46 -16.48
N MET A 322 7.35 -9.52 -15.87
CA MET A 322 8.48 -8.68 -16.24
C MET A 322 9.23 -9.13 -17.50
N ALA A 323 8.87 -10.29 -18.09
CA ALA A 323 9.32 -10.73 -19.41
C ALA A 323 10.84 -10.62 -19.63
N GLY A 324 11.65 -11.16 -18.70
CA GLY A 324 13.11 -11.17 -18.74
C GLY A 324 13.81 -9.94 -18.14
N LYS A 325 13.07 -8.91 -17.73
CA LYS A 325 13.61 -7.84 -16.88
C LYS A 325 13.84 -8.38 -15.47
N ARG A 326 14.81 -7.80 -14.74
CA ARG A 326 15.19 -8.26 -13.41
C ARG A 326 14.08 -8.03 -12.37
N VAL A 327 13.90 -9.01 -11.48
CA VAL A 327 12.99 -8.94 -10.32
C VAL A 327 13.77 -9.27 -9.06
N ILE A 328 14.02 -8.27 -8.22
CA ILE A 328 14.72 -8.44 -6.94
C ILE A 328 13.69 -8.70 -5.86
N ILE A 329 13.72 -9.90 -5.28
CA ILE A 329 12.82 -10.30 -4.20
C ILE A 329 13.55 -10.11 -2.88
N ARG A 330 13.08 -9.18 -2.07
CA ARG A 330 13.56 -9.02 -0.70
C ARG A 330 12.95 -10.11 0.16
N THR A 331 13.79 -10.85 0.88
CA THR A 331 13.31 -11.82 1.87
C THR A 331 12.61 -11.11 3.02
N LEU A 332 11.94 -11.87 3.86
CA LEU A 332 11.08 -11.40 4.94
C LEU A 332 11.65 -10.20 5.71
N ASP A 333 10.90 -9.09 5.73
CA ASP A 333 11.18 -7.89 6.52
C ASP A 333 9.98 -7.53 7.39
N ILE A 334 9.68 -8.42 8.35
CA ILE A 334 8.62 -8.27 9.35
C ILE A 334 9.25 -7.92 10.71
N GLY A 335 8.46 -7.30 11.57
CA GLY A 335 8.84 -6.75 12.87
C GLY A 335 8.78 -5.23 12.87
N ALA A 336 9.05 -4.61 14.00
CA ALA A 336 8.90 -3.18 14.23
C ALA A 336 7.44 -2.71 14.03
N ASP A 337 7.21 -1.92 12.97
CA ASP A 337 5.90 -1.34 12.60
C ASP A 337 5.00 -2.28 11.80
N LYS A 338 5.51 -3.48 11.43
CA LYS A 338 4.80 -4.44 10.58
C LYS A 338 4.32 -5.62 11.42
N GLU A 339 3.07 -5.58 11.80
CA GLU A 339 2.44 -6.68 12.54
C GLU A 339 2.14 -7.87 11.66
N ALA A 340 2.55 -9.05 12.13
CA ALA A 340 2.21 -10.33 11.52
C ALA A 340 1.92 -11.35 12.62
N SER A 341 0.65 -11.47 12.97
CA SER A 341 0.14 -12.33 14.05
C SER A 341 0.58 -13.79 13.89
N ALA A 342 0.67 -14.29 12.65
CA ALA A 342 1.12 -15.63 12.32
C ALA A 342 2.54 -15.97 12.84
N PHE A 343 3.37 -14.97 13.15
CA PHE A 343 4.72 -15.19 13.68
C PHE A 343 4.75 -15.36 15.19
N HIS A 344 3.72 -14.93 15.92
CA HIS A 344 3.66 -14.93 17.38
C HIS A 344 4.94 -14.34 18.00
N LEU A 345 5.37 -13.20 17.50
CA LEU A 345 6.57 -12.51 18.00
C LEU A 345 6.29 -11.96 19.41
N PRO A 346 7.27 -12.04 20.31
CA PRO A 346 7.14 -11.44 21.64
C PRO A 346 7.06 -9.91 21.51
N LYS A 347 6.31 -9.27 22.41
CA LYS A 347 6.31 -7.82 22.51
C LYS A 347 7.68 -7.35 23.02
N GLU A 348 8.26 -6.39 22.32
CA GLU A 348 9.57 -5.82 22.64
C GLU A 348 9.43 -4.32 22.93
N ASP A 349 10.26 -3.80 23.85
CA ASP A 349 10.25 -2.37 24.20
C ASP A 349 10.69 -1.47 23.04
N ASN A 350 11.58 -1.99 22.17
CA ASN A 350 12.12 -1.30 21.01
C ASN A 350 12.04 -2.21 19.76
N PRO A 351 10.86 -2.43 19.19
CA PRO A 351 10.67 -3.40 18.10
C PRO A 351 11.56 -3.16 16.88
N ALA A 352 11.86 -1.90 16.54
CA ALA A 352 12.73 -1.55 15.43
C ALA A 352 14.18 -2.01 15.62
N LEU A 353 14.64 -2.18 16.86
CA LEU A 353 15.97 -2.67 17.24
C LEU A 353 15.96 -4.15 17.63
N GLY A 354 14.82 -4.78 17.67
CA GLY A 354 14.60 -6.12 18.19
C GLY A 354 14.69 -7.24 17.15
N LEU A 355 13.84 -8.25 17.34
CA LEU A 355 13.73 -9.44 16.49
C LEU A 355 12.90 -9.12 15.26
N ARG A 356 13.57 -8.72 14.16
CA ARG A 356 12.95 -8.41 12.87
C ARG A 356 13.79 -8.89 11.70
N ALA A 357 13.18 -8.95 10.52
CA ALA A 357 13.84 -9.18 9.24
C ALA A 357 14.76 -10.40 9.23
N ILE A 358 16.03 -10.26 8.80
CA ILE A 358 17.00 -11.36 8.73
C ILE A 358 17.19 -12.06 10.09
N ARG A 359 17.02 -11.35 11.21
CA ARG A 359 17.13 -11.94 12.54
C ARG A 359 16.06 -13.00 12.80
N ILE A 360 14.82 -12.77 12.31
CA ILE A 360 13.76 -13.80 12.33
C ILE A 360 14.16 -14.96 11.44
N SER A 361 14.57 -14.68 10.21
CA SER A 361 14.95 -15.69 9.21
C SER A 361 16.05 -16.62 9.71
N LEU A 362 17.07 -16.08 10.40
CA LEU A 362 18.17 -16.87 10.94
C LEU A 362 17.78 -17.64 12.22
N LYS A 363 16.87 -17.13 13.04
CA LYS A 363 16.36 -17.83 14.23
C LYS A 363 15.28 -18.85 13.92
N ARG A 364 14.57 -18.69 12.80
CA ARG A 364 13.50 -19.59 12.35
C ARG A 364 13.78 -20.09 10.93
N PRO A 365 14.85 -20.88 10.74
CA PRO A 365 15.30 -21.32 9.42
C PRO A 365 14.25 -22.14 8.67
N GLU A 366 13.31 -22.78 9.36
CA GLU A 366 12.20 -23.51 8.75
C GLU A 366 11.30 -22.59 7.90
N ILE A 367 11.03 -21.37 8.36
CA ILE A 367 10.24 -20.37 7.62
C ILE A 367 11.08 -19.81 6.45
N PHE A 368 12.34 -19.51 6.73
CA PHE A 368 13.25 -18.95 5.73
C PHE A 368 13.49 -19.92 4.56
N LYS A 369 13.64 -21.23 4.84
CA LYS A 369 13.78 -22.25 3.81
C LYS A 369 12.55 -22.35 2.90
N VAL A 370 11.35 -22.21 3.45
CA VAL A 370 10.09 -22.18 2.65
C VAL A 370 10.14 -21.02 1.67
N GLN A 371 10.50 -19.82 2.14
CA GLN A 371 10.59 -18.64 1.27
C GLN A 371 11.68 -18.80 0.20
N LEU A 372 12.88 -19.23 0.59
CA LEU A 372 14.00 -19.44 -0.35
C LEU A 372 13.66 -20.48 -1.43
N ARG A 373 13.01 -21.60 -1.07
CA ARG A 373 12.54 -22.59 -2.06
C ARG A 373 11.55 -21.98 -3.05
N ALA A 374 10.59 -21.22 -2.56
CA ALA A 374 9.63 -20.54 -3.41
C ALA A 374 10.30 -19.58 -4.40
N ILE A 375 11.26 -18.78 -3.94
CA ILE A 375 12.01 -17.84 -4.79
C ILE A 375 12.88 -18.60 -5.81
N LEU A 376 13.63 -19.60 -5.37
CA LEU A 376 14.47 -20.41 -6.25
C LEU A 376 13.62 -21.11 -7.33
N ARG A 377 12.51 -21.75 -6.98
CA ARG A 377 11.59 -22.35 -7.95
C ARG A 377 11.07 -21.33 -8.96
N ALA A 378 10.74 -20.14 -8.50
CA ALA A 378 10.24 -19.07 -9.35
C ALA A 378 11.32 -18.53 -10.32
N SER A 379 12.60 -18.58 -9.95
CA SER A 379 13.71 -18.13 -10.80
C SER A 379 13.87 -18.93 -12.10
N ALA A 380 13.29 -20.14 -12.19
CA ALA A 380 13.26 -20.91 -13.43
C ALA A 380 12.41 -20.27 -14.54
N TYR A 381 11.60 -19.26 -14.22
CA TYR A 381 10.65 -18.62 -15.14
C TYR A 381 11.10 -17.25 -15.65
N GLY A 382 12.28 -16.76 -15.23
CA GLY A 382 12.87 -15.53 -15.72
C GLY A 382 13.96 -14.99 -14.79
N LYS A 383 14.37 -13.73 -14.99
CA LYS A 383 15.52 -13.15 -14.28
C LYS A 383 15.12 -12.70 -12.86
N ALA A 384 15.45 -13.50 -11.86
CA ALA A 384 15.24 -13.21 -10.45
C ALA A 384 16.54 -12.89 -9.73
N ALA A 385 16.46 -12.16 -8.61
CA ALA A 385 17.53 -11.97 -7.65
C ALA A 385 16.98 -12.01 -6.22
N ILE A 386 17.80 -12.43 -5.25
CA ILE A 386 17.45 -12.41 -3.82
C ILE A 386 18.16 -11.24 -3.16
N MET A 387 17.45 -10.59 -2.22
CA MET A 387 18.02 -9.53 -1.38
C MET A 387 17.69 -9.76 0.09
N PHE A 388 18.73 -9.83 0.94
CA PHE A 388 18.57 -9.97 2.39
C PHE A 388 18.46 -8.59 3.06
N PRO A 389 17.38 -8.33 3.86
CA PRO A 389 17.20 -7.08 4.58
C PRO A 389 17.98 -7.03 5.90
N LEU A 390 18.13 -5.84 6.46
CA LEU A 390 18.59 -5.53 7.82
C LEU A 390 19.92 -6.21 8.22
N ILE A 391 20.86 -6.30 7.29
CA ILE A 391 22.19 -6.83 7.57
C ILE A 391 22.98 -5.85 8.45
N THR A 392 23.70 -6.38 9.42
CA THR A 392 24.62 -5.64 10.31
C THR A 392 26.02 -6.21 10.35
N SER A 393 26.20 -7.46 9.88
CA SER A 393 27.44 -8.20 10.01
C SER A 393 27.64 -9.22 8.89
N VAL A 394 28.90 -9.50 8.55
CA VAL A 394 29.26 -10.48 7.51
C VAL A 394 28.79 -11.90 7.89
N TRP A 395 28.82 -12.27 9.18
CA TRP A 395 28.36 -13.60 9.60
C TRP A 395 26.89 -13.87 9.31
N GLU A 396 26.03 -12.83 9.31
CA GLU A 396 24.61 -12.96 8.96
C GLU A 396 24.46 -13.36 7.48
N VAL A 397 25.29 -12.77 6.61
CA VAL A 397 25.34 -13.12 5.18
C VAL A 397 25.81 -14.56 5.00
N TRP A 398 26.88 -14.98 5.71
CA TRP A 398 27.35 -16.35 5.63
C TRP A 398 26.30 -17.36 6.08
N LYS A 399 25.62 -17.07 7.19
CA LYS A 399 24.53 -17.95 7.68
C LYS A 399 23.36 -18.02 6.71
N ALA A 400 22.97 -16.91 6.12
CA ALA A 400 21.90 -16.89 5.11
C ALA A 400 22.30 -17.68 3.85
N LYS A 401 23.56 -17.57 3.39
CA LYS A 401 24.12 -18.34 2.26
C LYS A 401 24.21 -19.84 2.57
N GLU A 402 24.54 -20.22 3.81
CA GLU A 402 24.52 -21.62 4.24
C GLU A 402 23.12 -22.23 4.08
N ILE A 403 22.09 -21.53 4.60
CA ILE A 403 20.68 -21.97 4.47
C ILE A 403 20.23 -22.01 3.00
N LEU A 404 20.62 -21.01 2.20
CA LEU A 404 20.34 -20.97 0.76
C LEU A 404 20.94 -22.20 0.05
N THR A 405 22.21 -22.54 0.36
CA THR A 405 22.90 -23.68 -0.20
C THR A 405 22.21 -25.01 0.18
N GLU A 406 21.76 -25.14 1.42
CA GLU A 406 20.97 -26.32 1.83
C GLU A 406 19.70 -26.47 0.99
N VAL A 407 18.98 -25.36 0.75
CA VAL A 407 17.76 -25.37 -0.08
C VAL A 407 18.08 -25.70 -1.53
N GLN A 408 19.16 -25.18 -2.10
CA GLN A 408 19.62 -25.53 -3.45
C GLN A 408 19.91 -27.02 -3.57
N MET A 409 20.61 -27.61 -2.59
CA MET A 409 20.86 -29.07 -2.54
C MET A 409 19.56 -29.89 -2.46
N GLU A 410 18.58 -29.42 -1.68
CA GLU A 410 17.26 -30.07 -1.62
C GLU A 410 16.54 -30.06 -2.98
N LEU A 411 16.59 -28.94 -3.71
CA LEU A 411 15.99 -28.82 -5.04
C LEU A 411 16.72 -29.67 -6.08
N ASP A 412 18.06 -29.65 -6.08
CA ASP A 412 18.88 -30.48 -6.98
C ASP A 412 18.59 -31.97 -6.75
N LYS A 413 18.48 -32.44 -5.49
CA LYS A 413 18.12 -33.83 -5.17
C LYS A 413 16.73 -34.22 -5.66
N LYS A 414 15.81 -33.27 -5.71
CA LYS A 414 14.42 -33.48 -6.20
C LYS A 414 14.30 -33.27 -7.71
N GLY A 415 15.36 -32.86 -8.42
CA GLY A 415 15.34 -32.53 -9.84
C GLY A 415 14.47 -31.30 -10.18
N ILE A 416 14.27 -30.38 -9.23
CA ILE A 416 13.48 -29.17 -9.43
C ILE A 416 14.38 -28.08 -10.01
N ALA A 417 13.96 -27.51 -11.15
CA ALA A 417 14.71 -26.48 -11.85
C ALA A 417 14.69 -25.14 -11.12
N TYR A 418 15.83 -24.46 -11.12
CA TYR A 418 15.99 -23.07 -10.66
C TYR A 418 17.21 -22.44 -11.36
N ASP A 419 17.33 -21.10 -11.31
CA ASP A 419 18.48 -20.39 -11.85
C ASP A 419 19.69 -20.54 -10.90
N LYS A 420 20.72 -21.26 -11.35
CA LYS A 420 21.95 -21.49 -10.58
C LYS A 420 22.87 -20.27 -10.52
N GLN A 421 22.62 -19.27 -11.36
CA GLN A 421 23.39 -18.02 -11.46
C GLN A 421 22.60 -16.82 -10.91
N MET A 422 21.54 -17.07 -10.16
CA MET A 422 20.71 -16.02 -9.60
C MET A 422 21.54 -15.11 -8.67
N GLU A 423 21.49 -13.79 -8.94
CA GLU A 423 22.20 -12.78 -8.15
C GLU A 423 21.72 -12.76 -6.70
N LEU A 424 22.65 -12.62 -5.77
CA LEU A 424 22.39 -12.49 -4.35
C LEU A 424 22.90 -11.14 -3.85
N GLY A 425 22.04 -10.32 -3.30
CA GLY A 425 22.37 -9.02 -2.74
C GLY A 425 21.91 -8.84 -1.31
N ILE A 426 22.27 -7.72 -0.74
CA ILE A 426 21.82 -7.29 0.58
C ILE A 426 21.31 -5.85 0.55
N MET A 427 20.40 -5.55 1.46
CA MET A 427 19.98 -4.16 1.69
C MET A 427 20.95 -3.48 2.65
N ILE A 428 21.54 -2.38 2.21
CA ILE A 428 22.33 -1.48 3.07
C ILE A 428 21.39 -0.44 3.68
N GLU A 429 20.92 -0.73 4.86
CA GLU A 429 19.92 0.08 5.56
C GLU A 429 20.25 0.28 7.04
N THR A 430 21.41 -0.19 7.47
CA THR A 430 21.96 0.05 8.80
C THR A 430 23.30 0.77 8.70
N PRO A 431 23.63 1.69 9.60
CA PRO A 431 24.97 2.30 9.64
C PRO A 431 26.08 1.27 9.78
N ALA A 432 25.84 0.17 10.51
CA ALA A 432 26.80 -0.92 10.66
C ALA A 432 27.17 -1.56 9.32
N ALA A 433 26.17 -1.90 8.49
CA ALA A 433 26.40 -2.46 7.15
C ALA A 433 27.13 -1.48 6.24
N ALA A 434 26.73 -0.20 6.24
CA ALA A 434 27.40 0.83 5.45
C ALA A 434 28.89 0.98 5.83
N LEU A 435 29.21 0.98 7.13
CA LEU A 435 30.59 1.10 7.64
C LEU A 435 31.51 -0.08 7.29
N ILE A 436 30.94 -1.28 7.13
CA ILE A 436 31.70 -2.49 6.76
C ILE A 436 31.38 -2.96 5.33
N SER A 437 30.85 -2.07 4.49
CA SER A 437 30.45 -2.40 3.12
C SER A 437 31.62 -2.92 2.26
N ASP A 438 32.86 -2.52 2.55
CA ASP A 438 34.09 -3.07 1.93
C ASP A 438 34.28 -4.58 2.16
N LYS A 439 33.80 -5.10 3.30
CA LYS A 439 33.83 -6.52 3.62
C LYS A 439 32.63 -7.26 3.07
N LEU A 440 31.43 -6.64 3.20
CA LEU A 440 30.20 -7.21 2.72
C LEU A 440 30.17 -7.35 1.19
N ALA A 441 30.77 -6.41 0.45
CA ALA A 441 30.84 -6.42 -1.01
C ALA A 441 31.59 -7.63 -1.59
N LYS A 442 32.44 -8.31 -0.81
CA LYS A 442 33.16 -9.51 -1.23
C LYS A 442 32.31 -10.78 -1.17
N GLU A 443 31.17 -10.70 -0.54
CA GLU A 443 30.32 -11.85 -0.22
C GLU A 443 29.07 -11.94 -1.10
N ILE A 444 28.76 -10.92 -1.89
CA ILE A 444 27.48 -10.81 -2.61
C ILE A 444 27.68 -10.14 -3.98
N ASP A 445 26.63 -10.10 -4.80
CA ASP A 445 26.67 -9.62 -6.18
C ASP A 445 26.21 -8.17 -6.32
N PHE A 446 25.43 -7.65 -5.36
CA PHE A 446 24.97 -6.26 -5.37
C PHE A 446 24.56 -5.74 -4.00
N PHE A 447 24.55 -4.42 -3.88
CA PHE A 447 23.88 -3.70 -2.79
C PHE A 447 22.60 -3.02 -3.28
N SER A 448 21.58 -2.92 -2.42
CA SER A 448 20.47 -2.00 -2.58
C SER A 448 20.35 -1.12 -1.33
N ILE A 449 20.41 0.19 -1.50
CA ILE A 449 20.42 1.11 -0.35
C ILE A 449 18.99 1.42 0.07
N GLY A 450 18.62 0.99 1.28
CA GLY A 450 17.34 1.28 1.93
C GLY A 450 17.39 2.60 2.70
N THR A 451 17.22 3.73 2.02
CA THR A 451 17.46 5.06 2.59
C THR A 451 16.56 5.41 3.77
N ASN A 452 15.35 4.84 3.84
CA ASN A 452 14.41 5.12 4.93
C ASN A 452 14.94 4.62 6.27
N ASP A 453 15.27 3.33 6.35
CA ASP A 453 15.80 2.71 7.56
C ASP A 453 17.24 3.17 7.82
N LEU A 454 18.07 3.37 6.78
CA LEU A 454 19.40 3.95 6.94
C LEU A 454 19.34 5.34 7.61
N SER A 455 18.40 6.20 7.20
CA SER A 455 18.20 7.51 7.81
C SER A 455 17.70 7.37 9.25
N GLN A 456 16.71 6.52 9.50
CA GLN A 456 16.15 6.25 10.82
C GLN A 456 17.23 5.83 11.82
N TYR A 457 18.05 4.85 11.47
CA TYR A 457 19.10 4.34 12.36
C TYR A 457 20.30 5.27 12.47
N THR A 458 20.63 6.01 11.42
CA THR A 458 21.73 6.97 11.46
C THR A 458 21.39 8.18 12.35
N LEU A 459 20.16 8.66 12.27
CA LEU A 459 19.71 9.84 13.01
C LEU A 459 19.09 9.49 14.36
N VAL A 460 18.88 8.18 14.64
CA VAL A 460 18.24 7.70 15.87
C VAL A 460 16.83 8.31 16.04
N VAL A 461 16.08 8.37 14.95
CA VAL A 461 14.74 8.99 14.90
C VAL A 461 13.76 7.98 14.34
N ASP A 462 12.68 7.71 15.06
CA ASP A 462 11.57 6.95 14.52
C ASP A 462 10.84 7.78 13.45
N ARG A 463 10.97 7.36 12.18
CA ARG A 463 10.38 8.04 11.01
C ARG A 463 8.84 8.01 11.01
N THR A 464 8.22 7.13 11.79
CA THR A 464 6.76 7.03 11.91
C THR A 464 6.19 7.97 12.98
N SER A 465 7.05 8.47 13.88
CA SER A 465 6.66 9.36 14.97
C SER A 465 6.35 10.77 14.46
N ARG A 466 5.09 11.19 14.62
CA ARG A 466 4.64 12.54 14.27
C ARG A 466 5.33 13.64 15.08
N ASN A 467 5.81 13.31 16.28
CA ASN A 467 6.46 14.26 17.19
C ASN A 467 7.94 14.49 16.84
N LEU A 468 8.52 13.70 15.95
CA LEU A 468 9.94 13.74 15.61
C LEU A 468 10.19 14.17 14.15
N THR A 469 9.18 14.65 13.44
CA THR A 469 9.27 15.04 12.03
C THR A 469 10.36 16.08 11.78
N ASP A 470 10.55 17.03 12.71
CA ASP A 470 11.56 18.10 12.60
C ASP A 470 13.01 17.57 12.77
N PHE A 471 13.16 16.38 13.33
CA PHE A 471 14.46 15.72 13.53
C PHE A 471 14.81 14.74 12.40
N PHE A 472 13.83 14.33 11.61
CA PHE A 472 14.03 13.40 10.51
C PHE A 472 14.37 14.14 9.22
N ASN A 473 15.66 14.16 8.88
CA ASN A 473 16.16 14.74 7.63
C ASN A 473 16.89 13.67 6.79
N PRO A 474 16.25 13.10 5.77
CA PRO A 474 16.90 12.08 4.92
C PRO A 474 18.07 12.62 4.10
N HIS A 475 18.15 13.97 3.87
CA HIS A 475 19.30 14.62 3.22
C HIS A 475 20.45 14.94 4.19
N HIS A 476 20.40 14.42 5.41
CA HIS A 476 21.43 14.70 6.41
C HIS A 476 22.82 14.28 5.91
N PRO A 477 23.88 15.13 6.08
CA PRO A 477 25.22 14.83 5.58
C PRO A 477 25.79 13.48 6.02
N ALA A 478 25.44 13.00 7.22
CA ALA A 478 25.86 11.69 7.70
C ALA A 478 25.25 10.55 6.86
N VAL A 479 23.98 10.66 6.48
CA VAL A 479 23.29 9.67 5.62
C VAL A 479 23.94 9.67 4.24
N LEU A 480 24.10 10.83 3.62
CA LEU A 480 24.75 10.96 2.30
C LEU A 480 26.17 10.42 2.28
N LYS A 481 26.93 10.63 3.37
CA LYS A 481 28.29 10.08 3.50
C LYS A 481 28.29 8.56 3.58
N LEU A 482 27.34 7.95 4.28
CA LEU A 482 27.22 6.49 4.35
C LEU A 482 26.83 5.92 2.97
N ILE A 483 25.95 6.59 2.24
CA ILE A 483 25.58 6.22 0.86
C ILE A 483 26.82 6.26 -0.05
N GLN A 484 27.53 7.37 -0.08
CA GLN A 484 28.74 7.54 -0.89
C GLN A 484 29.78 6.45 -0.60
N MET A 485 30.09 6.24 0.67
CA MET A 485 31.04 5.20 1.09
C MET A 485 30.61 3.79 0.64
N THR A 486 29.31 3.48 0.73
CA THR A 486 28.75 2.21 0.28
C THR A 486 28.97 2.01 -1.22
N VAL A 487 28.64 3.03 -2.03
CA VAL A 487 28.83 2.99 -3.50
C VAL A 487 30.31 2.81 -3.86
N GLU A 488 31.21 3.60 -3.25
CA GLU A 488 32.65 3.48 -3.49
C GLU A 488 33.20 2.09 -3.16
N ASN A 489 32.78 1.51 -2.05
CA ASN A 489 33.23 0.18 -1.63
C ASN A 489 32.69 -0.94 -2.53
N ALA A 490 31.44 -0.82 -2.97
CA ALA A 490 30.84 -1.74 -3.93
C ALA A 490 31.59 -1.73 -5.27
N HIS A 491 31.81 -0.57 -5.85
CA HIS A 491 32.52 -0.44 -7.12
C HIS A 491 33.97 -0.90 -7.04
N LYS A 492 34.67 -0.66 -5.91
CA LYS A 492 36.01 -1.23 -5.67
C LYS A 492 36.02 -2.76 -5.66
N ALA A 493 34.92 -3.37 -5.24
CA ALA A 493 34.74 -4.83 -5.23
C ALA A 493 34.19 -5.37 -6.56
N GLY A 494 33.77 -4.51 -7.50
CA GLY A 494 33.23 -4.89 -8.80
C GLY A 494 31.76 -5.28 -8.79
N ILE A 495 30.99 -4.87 -7.75
CA ILE A 495 29.56 -5.09 -7.65
C ILE A 495 28.78 -3.80 -7.89
N TRP A 496 27.54 -3.92 -8.38
CA TRP A 496 26.67 -2.77 -8.63
C TRP A 496 25.84 -2.36 -7.41
N VAL A 497 25.33 -1.12 -7.42
CA VAL A 497 24.56 -0.54 -6.29
C VAL A 497 23.24 0.05 -6.77
N GLY A 498 22.14 -0.48 -6.24
CA GLY A 498 20.81 0.10 -6.37
C GLY A 498 20.43 0.96 -5.15
N MET A 499 19.35 1.74 -5.33
CA MET A 499 18.72 2.52 -4.28
C MET A 499 17.21 2.30 -4.34
N CYS A 500 16.60 1.80 -3.25
CA CYS A 500 15.17 1.45 -3.21
C CYS A 500 14.36 2.24 -2.15
N GLY A 501 15.00 3.08 -1.37
CA GLY A 501 14.33 3.98 -0.43
C GLY A 501 13.72 5.21 -1.09
N GLU A 502 12.97 5.98 -0.33
CA GLU A 502 12.21 7.16 -0.82
C GLU A 502 13.11 8.24 -1.45
N LEU A 503 14.35 8.40 -0.98
CA LEU A 503 15.33 9.31 -1.59
C LEU A 503 15.61 8.99 -3.07
N GLY A 504 15.43 7.74 -3.50
CA GLY A 504 15.59 7.37 -4.91
C GLY A 504 14.58 8.05 -5.85
N SER A 505 13.44 8.49 -5.34
CA SER A 505 12.42 9.23 -6.09
C SER A 505 12.51 10.76 -5.95
N ASP A 506 13.42 11.26 -5.12
CA ASP A 506 13.63 12.69 -4.93
C ASP A 506 14.46 13.28 -6.07
N LEU A 507 13.76 13.95 -6.98
CA LEU A 507 14.36 14.54 -8.17
C LEU A 507 15.39 15.63 -7.85
N SER A 508 15.30 16.27 -6.67
CA SER A 508 16.21 17.35 -6.27
C SER A 508 17.64 16.88 -6.00
N ILE A 509 17.83 15.59 -5.65
CA ILE A 509 19.12 15.00 -5.29
C ILE A 509 19.59 13.93 -6.29
N THR A 510 18.79 13.64 -7.32
CA THR A 510 19.09 12.60 -8.33
C THR A 510 20.49 12.79 -8.94
N GLU A 511 20.87 14.03 -9.32
CA GLU A 511 22.19 14.31 -9.90
C GLU A 511 23.34 13.96 -8.94
N THR A 512 23.14 14.22 -7.64
CA THR A 512 24.13 13.88 -6.61
C THR A 512 24.34 12.38 -6.53
N PHE A 513 23.28 11.59 -6.54
CA PHE A 513 23.39 10.12 -6.50
C PHE A 513 24.02 9.54 -7.77
N LEU A 514 23.72 10.11 -8.94
CA LEU A 514 24.38 9.74 -10.19
C LEU A 514 25.87 10.05 -10.15
N LYS A 515 26.27 11.21 -9.59
CA LYS A 515 27.69 11.56 -9.38
C LYS A 515 28.38 10.68 -8.35
N MET A 516 27.65 10.15 -7.37
CA MET A 516 28.18 9.14 -6.43
C MET A 516 28.39 7.79 -7.12
N GLY A 517 27.69 7.52 -8.24
CA GLY A 517 27.80 6.28 -9.01
C GLY A 517 26.71 5.25 -8.71
N VAL A 518 25.52 5.66 -8.28
CA VAL A 518 24.37 4.74 -8.13
C VAL A 518 23.97 4.19 -9.50
N ASP A 519 23.85 2.86 -9.62
CA ASP A 519 23.63 2.14 -10.88
C ASP A 519 22.14 1.88 -11.16
N GLU A 520 21.32 1.77 -10.10
CA GLU A 520 19.89 1.50 -10.20
C GLU A 520 19.09 2.38 -9.24
N PHE A 521 17.96 2.91 -9.70
CA PHE A 521 16.94 3.50 -8.84
C PHE A 521 15.67 2.64 -8.89
N SER A 522 15.23 2.14 -7.74
CA SER A 522 13.95 1.46 -7.60
C SER A 522 12.96 2.36 -6.86
N VAL A 523 11.95 2.80 -7.55
CA VAL A 523 11.01 3.84 -7.10
C VAL A 523 9.56 3.36 -7.19
N ALA A 524 8.62 4.10 -6.61
CA ALA A 524 7.21 3.81 -6.84
C ALA A 524 6.89 3.84 -8.34
N PRO A 525 6.01 2.95 -8.86
CA PRO A 525 5.76 2.84 -10.30
C PRO A 525 5.45 4.17 -11.00
N TYR A 526 4.70 5.06 -10.36
CA TYR A 526 4.36 6.38 -10.90
C TYR A 526 5.54 7.37 -10.95
N SER A 527 6.62 7.10 -10.23
CA SER A 527 7.86 7.92 -10.22
C SER A 527 8.87 7.51 -11.29
N VAL A 528 8.67 6.37 -11.97
CA VAL A 528 9.60 5.84 -12.98
C VAL A 528 9.80 6.83 -14.14
N LEU A 529 8.72 7.27 -14.78
CA LEU A 529 8.83 8.18 -15.93
C LEU A 529 9.32 9.59 -15.56
N PRO A 530 8.89 10.21 -14.45
CA PRO A 530 9.47 11.47 -13.96
C PRO A 530 10.98 11.37 -13.69
N LEU A 531 11.42 10.29 -13.05
CA LEU A 531 12.83 10.07 -12.78
C LEU A 531 13.63 9.84 -14.07
N ARG A 532 13.10 9.07 -15.02
CA ARG A 532 13.69 8.90 -16.37
C ARG A 532 13.84 10.24 -17.07
N GLN A 533 12.83 11.11 -17.01
CA GLN A 533 12.91 12.46 -17.56
C GLN A 533 14.05 13.26 -16.90
N GLN A 534 14.14 13.23 -15.59
CA GLN A 534 15.19 13.93 -14.83
C GLN A 534 16.58 13.44 -15.24
N ILE A 535 16.80 12.13 -15.26
CA ILE A 535 18.09 11.51 -15.66
C ILE A 535 18.48 11.95 -17.06
N ARG A 536 17.55 11.93 -18.02
CA ARG A 536 17.79 12.32 -19.42
C ARG A 536 18.10 13.81 -19.60
N GLY A 537 17.84 14.64 -18.58
CA GLY A 537 18.21 16.05 -18.55
C GLY A 537 19.58 16.34 -17.91
N ILE A 538 20.23 15.35 -17.28
CA ILE A 538 21.48 15.53 -16.53
C ILE A 538 22.69 15.26 -17.44
N ASN A 539 23.74 16.06 -17.24
CA ASN A 539 25.07 15.87 -17.85
C ASN A 539 26.12 15.75 -16.75
N LEU A 540 26.66 14.56 -16.52
CA LEU A 540 27.60 14.28 -15.44
C LEU A 540 29.01 14.84 -15.67
N ARG A 541 29.33 15.30 -16.90
CA ARG A 541 30.63 15.90 -17.25
C ARG A 541 30.68 17.41 -16.99
N LYS A 542 29.58 18.01 -16.63
CA LYS A 542 29.50 19.41 -16.21
C LYS A 542 29.56 19.52 -14.68
#